data_806d7d10b4e46a3365e8f7ba810641a6
#
_entry.id   806d7d10b4e46a3365e8f7ba810641a6
#
_cell.length_a   1.000
_cell.length_b   1.000
_cell.length_c   1.000
_cell.angle_alpha   90.00
_cell.angle_beta   90.00
_cell.angle_gamma   90.00
#
_symmetry.space_group_name_H-M   'P 1'
#
loop_
_entity.id
_entity.type
_entity.pdbx_description
1 polymer ?
#
loop_
_entity_poly.entity_id
_entity_poly.type
_entity_poly.pdbx_seq_one_letter_code
_entity_poly.pdbx_strand_id
1 'polypeptide(L)'
;MHHLNLLEIEQSMNIISKFTLGSEKGIDIFLSLKEAHLNEMYKDLVDPIKLKSYIETELDRRTAINNLNDLSTQLIVVFDIDDDRALGYAIIRNNFHQPSILQGKRAVNLSFFILPEYNIQKVQQSLWQKCFSITKNYSHCIELPADNPLISFFESLEFKVAEESKLQPFDITSQIMVRVN
;
A
#
# COMPACT_ATOMS: atom_id res chain seq x y z
N MET A 1 16.02 26.03 -14.88
CA MET A 1 15.28 24.93 -14.22
C MET A 1 16.18 24.37 -13.13
N HIS A 2 15.86 24.68 -11.86
CA HIS A 2 16.62 24.13 -10.74
C HIS A 2 16.18 22.67 -10.55
N HIS A 3 17.07 21.72 -10.78
CA HIS A 3 16.94 20.38 -10.24
C HIS A 3 17.11 20.49 -8.72
N LEU A 4 15.99 20.56 -8.00
CA LEU A 4 16.00 20.37 -6.55
C LEU A 4 16.55 18.95 -6.31
N ASN A 5 17.59 18.88 -5.48
CA ASN A 5 18.22 17.63 -5.12
C ASN A 5 17.21 16.82 -4.28
N LEU A 6 17.13 15.48 -4.43
CA LEU A 6 16.23 14.62 -3.66
C LEU A 6 16.31 14.89 -2.15
N LEU A 7 17.51 15.21 -1.64
CA LEU A 7 17.72 15.60 -0.25
C LEU A 7 17.03 16.92 0.16
N GLU A 8 16.89 17.88 -0.76
CA GLU A 8 16.18 19.14 -0.50
C GLU A 8 14.67 18.93 -0.50
N ILE A 9 14.17 18.03 -1.34
CA ILE A 9 12.76 17.62 -1.36
C ILE A 9 12.40 16.90 -0.06
N GLU A 10 13.25 15.97 0.41
CA GLU A 10 13.04 15.27 1.68
C GLU A 10 12.96 16.19 2.90
N GLN A 11 13.74 17.26 2.90
CA GLN A 11 13.78 18.21 4.02
C GLN A 11 12.60 19.19 4.03
N SER A 12 12.00 19.48 2.86
CA SER A 12 10.92 20.48 2.74
C SER A 12 9.52 19.94 2.95
N MET A 13 9.30 18.64 2.78
CA MET A 13 7.95 18.04 2.88
C MET A 13 7.49 17.89 4.33
N ASN A 14 6.26 18.27 4.61
CA ASN A 14 5.62 18.12 5.90
C ASN A 14 4.66 16.91 5.88
N ILE A 15 5.16 15.74 6.27
CA ILE A 15 4.50 14.46 6.07
C ILE A 15 3.63 14.07 7.26
N ILE A 16 2.39 13.67 6.98
CA ILE A 16 1.47 13.10 7.96
C ILE A 16 0.73 11.89 7.38
N SER A 17 0.56 10.85 8.19
CA SER A 17 -0.30 9.70 7.87
C SER A 17 -1.51 9.69 8.77
N LYS A 18 -2.70 9.60 8.18
CA LYS A 18 -3.97 9.64 8.91
C LYS A 18 -4.98 8.62 8.35
N PHE A 19 -5.91 8.21 9.21
CA PHE A 19 -7.08 7.44 8.77
C PHE A 19 -7.90 8.26 7.79
N THR A 20 -8.35 7.57 6.74
CA THR A 20 -9.22 8.16 5.73
C THR A 20 -10.55 7.43 5.76
N LEU A 21 -11.60 8.20 5.96
CA LEU A 21 -12.96 7.68 6.02
C LEU A 21 -13.55 7.50 4.62
N GLY A 22 -14.60 6.67 4.51
CA GLY A 22 -15.40 6.49 3.30
C GLY A 22 -16.27 7.71 2.88
N SER A 23 -15.77 8.94 3.16
CA SER A 23 -16.36 10.18 2.64
C SER A 23 -16.11 10.31 1.13
N GLU A 24 -16.86 11.14 0.43
CA GLU A 24 -16.67 11.37 -1.00
C GLU A 24 -15.22 11.74 -1.33
N LYS A 25 -14.65 12.72 -0.62
CA LYS A 25 -13.25 13.13 -0.79
C LYS A 25 -12.28 11.96 -0.49
N GLY A 26 -12.52 11.19 0.56
CA GLY A 26 -11.68 10.05 0.93
C GLY A 26 -11.71 8.94 -0.12
N ILE A 27 -12.87 8.66 -0.68
CA ILE A 27 -13.03 7.69 -1.77
C ILE A 27 -12.31 8.16 -3.03
N ASP A 28 -12.45 9.42 -3.41
CA ASP A 28 -11.78 9.98 -4.60
C ASP A 28 -10.26 9.91 -4.48
N ILE A 29 -9.70 10.26 -3.33
CA ILE A 29 -8.27 10.13 -3.03
C ILE A 29 -7.84 8.66 -3.14
N PHE A 30 -8.58 7.75 -2.51
CA PHE A 30 -8.24 6.33 -2.55
C PHE A 30 -8.28 5.76 -3.97
N LEU A 31 -9.32 6.06 -4.75
CA LEU A 31 -9.43 5.56 -6.12
C LEU A 31 -8.32 6.10 -7.03
N SER A 32 -7.95 7.37 -6.88
CA SER A 32 -6.83 7.97 -7.61
C SER A 32 -5.49 7.28 -7.28
N LEU A 33 -5.21 7.03 -6.00
CA LEU A 33 -4.01 6.32 -5.57
C LEU A 33 -4.03 4.84 -5.99
N LYS A 34 -5.20 4.19 -5.95
CA LYS A 34 -5.36 2.80 -6.42
C LYS A 34 -5.12 2.69 -7.92
N GLU A 35 -5.61 3.63 -8.71
CA GLU A 35 -5.33 3.70 -10.15
C GLU A 35 -3.83 3.81 -10.42
N ALA A 36 -3.15 4.73 -9.75
CA ALA A 36 -1.70 4.88 -9.87
C ALA A 36 -0.96 3.60 -9.47
N HIS A 37 -1.39 2.93 -8.39
CA HIS A 37 -0.82 1.68 -7.92
C HIS A 37 -0.94 0.56 -8.97
N LEU A 38 -2.14 0.36 -9.53
CA LEU A 38 -2.38 -0.68 -10.53
C LEU A 38 -1.60 -0.39 -11.82
N ASN A 39 -1.55 0.86 -12.24
CA ASN A 39 -0.73 1.26 -13.40
C ASN A 39 0.75 0.97 -13.14
N GLU A 40 1.29 1.37 -11.98
CA GLU A 40 2.71 1.14 -11.66
C GLU A 40 3.04 -0.35 -11.59
N MET A 41 2.15 -1.15 -11.04
CA MET A 41 2.35 -2.59 -10.88
C MET A 41 2.34 -3.35 -12.22
N TYR A 42 1.54 -2.91 -13.19
CA TYR A 42 1.25 -3.72 -14.38
C TYR A 42 1.62 -3.08 -15.73
N LYS A 43 1.99 -1.79 -15.79
CA LYS A 43 2.22 -1.03 -17.04
C LYS A 43 3.20 -1.68 -18.01
N ASP A 44 4.24 -2.34 -17.49
CA ASP A 44 5.30 -2.96 -18.29
C ASP A 44 5.10 -4.47 -18.52
N LEU A 45 4.06 -5.05 -17.89
CA LEU A 45 3.83 -6.50 -17.84
C LEU A 45 2.55 -6.92 -18.57
N VAL A 46 1.62 -6.01 -18.79
CA VAL A 46 0.28 -6.29 -19.30
C VAL A 46 -0.03 -5.42 -20.50
N ASP A 47 -0.69 -6.01 -21.51
CA ASP A 47 -1.20 -5.26 -22.65
C ASP A 47 -2.03 -4.04 -22.20
N PRO A 48 -1.78 -2.83 -22.74
CA PRO A 48 -2.42 -1.60 -22.28
C PRO A 48 -3.96 -1.62 -22.33
N ILE A 49 -4.56 -2.29 -23.30
CA ILE A 49 -6.03 -2.37 -23.44
C ILE A 49 -6.59 -3.26 -22.32
N LYS A 50 -5.95 -4.40 -22.06
CA LYS A 50 -6.33 -5.31 -20.98
C LYS A 50 -6.15 -4.64 -19.62
N LEU A 51 -5.05 -3.94 -19.42
CA LEU A 51 -4.77 -3.21 -18.19
C LEU A 51 -5.83 -2.14 -17.94
N LYS A 52 -6.17 -1.34 -18.93
CA LYS A 52 -7.21 -0.32 -18.83
C LYS A 52 -8.56 -0.92 -18.40
N SER A 53 -9.01 -1.98 -19.06
CA SER A 53 -10.27 -2.66 -18.72
C SER A 53 -10.26 -3.23 -17.30
N TYR A 54 -9.13 -3.80 -16.86
CA TYR A 54 -8.96 -4.30 -15.51
C TYR A 54 -9.04 -3.17 -14.47
N ILE A 55 -8.33 -2.07 -14.71
CA ILE A 55 -8.32 -0.90 -13.83
C ILE A 55 -9.74 -0.32 -13.70
N GLU A 56 -10.47 -0.15 -14.81
CA GLU A 56 -11.86 0.34 -14.79
C GLU A 56 -12.76 -0.55 -13.92
N THR A 57 -12.56 -1.87 -13.93
CA THR A 57 -13.28 -2.81 -13.06
C THR A 57 -12.89 -2.66 -11.59
N GLU A 58 -11.59 -2.52 -11.31
CA GLU A 58 -11.04 -2.41 -9.97
C GLU A 58 -11.35 -1.06 -9.29
N LEU A 59 -11.64 -0.01 -10.08
CA LEU A 59 -11.97 1.32 -9.59
C LEU A 59 -13.49 1.52 -9.38
N ASP A 60 -14.27 0.44 -9.29
CA ASP A 60 -15.69 0.54 -8.99
C ASP A 60 -15.95 1.24 -7.65
N ARG A 61 -16.58 2.40 -7.73
CA ARG A 61 -16.79 3.28 -6.57
C ARG A 61 -17.63 2.61 -5.49
N ARG A 62 -18.67 1.85 -5.88
CA ARG A 62 -19.57 1.18 -4.94
C ARG A 62 -18.82 0.09 -4.17
N THR A 63 -18.02 -0.68 -4.87
CA THR A 63 -17.15 -1.70 -4.26
C THR A 63 -16.14 -1.07 -3.30
N ALA A 64 -15.51 0.05 -3.68
CA ALA A 64 -14.59 0.78 -2.80
C ALA A 64 -15.28 1.27 -1.53
N ILE A 65 -16.48 1.85 -1.63
CA ILE A 65 -17.27 2.30 -0.48
C ILE A 65 -17.61 1.13 0.45
N ASN A 66 -18.07 0.01 -0.10
CA ASN A 66 -18.43 -1.17 0.68
C ASN A 66 -17.21 -1.73 1.42
N ASN A 67 -16.07 -1.83 0.74
CA ASN A 67 -14.83 -2.33 1.32
C ASN A 67 -14.28 -1.42 2.44
N LEU A 68 -14.40 -0.10 2.30
CA LEU A 68 -13.92 0.85 3.31
C LEU A 68 -14.89 1.02 4.49
N ASN A 69 -16.16 0.66 4.32
CA ASN A 69 -17.15 0.60 5.39
C ASN A 69 -17.13 -0.73 6.15
N ASP A 70 -16.39 -1.72 5.68
CA ASP A 70 -16.18 -2.96 6.40
C ASP A 70 -15.25 -2.70 7.60
N LEU A 71 -15.75 -3.01 8.80
CA LEU A 71 -15.01 -2.85 10.07
C LEU A 71 -13.72 -3.67 10.14
N SER A 72 -13.57 -4.68 9.28
CA SER A 72 -12.34 -5.47 9.14
C SER A 72 -11.26 -4.77 8.31
N THR A 73 -11.57 -3.63 7.68
CA THR A 73 -10.71 -2.90 6.75
C THR A 73 -10.46 -1.48 7.27
N GLN A 74 -9.20 -1.05 7.24
CA GLN A 74 -8.83 0.32 7.61
C GLN A 74 -7.94 0.91 6.52
N LEU A 75 -8.28 2.11 6.05
CA LEU A 75 -7.50 2.88 5.10
C LEU A 75 -6.70 3.97 5.81
N ILE A 76 -5.41 4.00 5.55
CA ILE A 76 -4.50 5.06 5.97
C ILE A 76 -3.93 5.70 4.70
N VAL A 77 -3.93 7.02 4.65
CA VAL A 77 -3.30 7.78 3.58
C VAL A 77 -2.21 8.66 4.15
N VAL A 78 -1.07 8.70 3.47
CA VAL A 78 0.04 9.61 3.78
C VAL A 78 -0.06 10.84 2.88
N PHE A 79 0.09 12.01 3.49
CA PHE A 79 -0.04 13.31 2.84
C PHE A 79 1.20 14.17 3.05
N ASP A 80 1.48 15.01 2.06
CA ASP A 80 2.17 16.26 2.29
C ASP A 80 1.11 17.31 2.65
N ILE A 81 1.18 17.86 3.86
CA ILE A 81 0.15 18.78 4.37
C ILE A 81 0.32 20.20 3.86
N ASP A 82 1.46 20.54 3.30
CA ASP A 82 1.72 21.91 2.80
C ASP A 82 0.89 22.19 1.53
N ASP A 83 0.62 21.17 0.72
CA ASP A 83 -0.21 21.26 -0.47
C ASP A 83 -1.43 20.31 -0.50
N ASP A 84 -1.75 19.65 0.65
CA ASP A 84 -2.84 18.67 0.82
C ASP A 84 -2.76 17.51 -0.20
N ARG A 85 -1.55 17.12 -0.60
CA ARG A 85 -1.30 16.10 -1.61
C ARG A 85 -1.22 14.71 -0.97
N ALA A 86 -2.00 13.77 -1.49
CA ALA A 86 -1.87 12.36 -1.11
C ALA A 86 -0.69 11.71 -1.85
N LEU A 87 0.21 11.07 -1.11
CA LEU A 87 1.46 10.50 -1.62
C LEU A 87 1.46 8.97 -1.68
N GLY A 88 0.51 8.33 -1.00
CA GLY A 88 0.40 6.89 -0.93
C GLY A 88 -0.64 6.45 0.09
N TYR A 89 -0.83 5.14 0.18
CA TYR A 89 -1.81 4.57 1.11
C TYR A 89 -1.37 3.22 1.65
N ALA A 90 -1.97 2.84 2.76
CA ALA A 90 -1.99 1.47 3.26
C ALA A 90 -3.42 1.05 3.58
N ILE A 91 -3.73 -0.21 3.28
CA ILE A 91 -4.96 -0.87 3.74
C ILE A 91 -4.56 -1.97 4.70
N ILE A 92 -5.20 -1.99 5.86
CA ILE A 92 -5.06 -3.03 6.87
C ILE A 92 -6.34 -3.86 6.86
N ARG A 93 -6.20 -5.19 6.71
CA ARG A 93 -7.31 -6.15 6.77
C ARG A 93 -7.02 -7.21 7.81
N ASN A 94 -7.98 -7.49 8.68
CA ASN A 94 -7.90 -8.59 9.64
C ASN A 94 -8.62 -9.86 9.17
N ASN A 95 -9.41 -9.78 8.10
CA ASN A 95 -10.06 -10.90 7.45
C ASN A 95 -9.34 -11.22 6.12
N PHE A 96 -8.45 -12.22 6.12
CA PHE A 96 -7.68 -12.64 4.96
C PHE A 96 -7.25 -14.11 5.09
N HIS A 97 -6.88 -14.72 3.98
CA HIS A 97 -6.29 -16.06 4.00
C HIS A 97 -4.86 -15.97 4.54
N GLN A 98 -4.66 -16.55 5.73
CA GLN A 98 -3.35 -16.48 6.40
C GLN A 98 -2.40 -17.53 5.83
N PRO A 99 -1.13 -17.17 5.53
CA PRO A 99 -0.10 -18.14 5.22
C PRO A 99 0.14 -19.07 6.41
N SER A 100 0.64 -20.28 6.14
CA SER A 100 0.77 -21.34 7.13
C SER A 100 1.52 -20.91 8.41
N ILE A 101 2.55 -20.09 8.27
CA ILE A 101 3.35 -19.57 9.38
C ILE A 101 2.57 -18.65 10.34
N LEU A 102 1.45 -18.08 9.89
CA LEU A 102 0.59 -17.20 10.67
C LEU A 102 -0.67 -17.89 11.20
N GLN A 103 -0.91 -19.15 10.86
CA GLN A 103 -2.09 -19.89 11.34
C GLN A 103 -2.14 -19.93 12.88
N GLY A 104 -3.30 -19.59 13.43
CA GLY A 104 -3.52 -19.51 14.88
C GLY A 104 -2.92 -18.25 15.54
N LYS A 105 -2.28 -17.36 14.79
CA LYS A 105 -1.79 -16.08 15.27
C LYS A 105 -2.79 -14.97 15.01
N ARG A 106 -2.75 -13.96 15.85
CA ARG A 106 -3.44 -12.70 15.58
C ARG A 106 -2.65 -11.93 14.52
N ALA A 107 -3.17 -11.85 13.32
CA ALA A 107 -2.45 -11.28 12.19
C ALA A 107 -3.31 -10.30 11.37
N VAL A 108 -2.65 -9.40 10.66
CA VAL A 108 -3.25 -8.48 9.69
C VAL A 108 -2.52 -8.59 8.35
N ASN A 109 -3.29 -8.42 7.28
CA ASN A 109 -2.75 -8.25 5.93
C ASN A 109 -2.63 -6.77 5.59
N LEU A 110 -1.54 -6.40 4.96
CA LEU A 110 -1.25 -5.06 4.52
C LEU A 110 -1.26 -5.00 2.99
N SER A 111 -1.93 -3.99 2.43
CA SER A 111 -1.61 -3.46 1.11
C SER A 111 -0.91 -2.12 1.32
N PHE A 112 0.19 -1.86 0.61
CA PHE A 112 1.03 -0.69 0.87
C PHE A 112 1.55 -0.14 -0.45
N PHE A 113 1.30 1.13 -0.71
CA PHE A 113 1.71 1.80 -1.93
C PHE A 113 2.12 3.25 -1.66
N ILE A 114 3.18 3.68 -2.28
CA ILE A 114 3.64 5.06 -2.32
C ILE A 114 3.90 5.40 -3.79
N LEU A 115 3.47 6.57 -4.22
CA LEU A 115 3.76 7.08 -5.56
C LEU A 115 5.28 7.06 -5.80
N PRO A 116 5.76 6.57 -6.96
CA PRO A 116 7.19 6.37 -7.20
C PRO A 116 8.06 7.58 -6.91
N GLU A 117 7.60 8.78 -7.30
CA GLU A 117 8.29 10.05 -7.09
C GLU A 117 8.39 10.49 -5.62
N TYR A 118 7.58 9.86 -4.73
CA TYR A 118 7.57 10.13 -3.29
C TYR A 118 8.00 8.92 -2.45
N ASN A 119 8.55 7.88 -3.10
CA ASN A 119 8.99 6.67 -2.41
C ASN A 119 10.32 6.87 -1.67
N ILE A 120 10.32 7.79 -0.70
CA ILE A 120 11.45 8.15 0.16
C ILE A 120 11.23 7.65 1.59
N GLN A 121 12.33 7.49 2.32
CA GLN A 121 12.32 6.93 3.68
C GLN A 121 11.33 7.64 4.62
N LYS A 122 11.25 8.97 4.58
CA LYS A 122 10.36 9.76 5.43
C LYS A 122 8.88 9.41 5.22
N VAL A 123 8.47 9.22 3.96
CA VAL A 123 7.09 8.85 3.59
C VAL A 123 6.81 7.40 3.97
N GLN A 124 7.73 6.49 3.67
CA GLN A 124 7.64 5.07 4.03
C GLN A 124 7.47 4.89 5.54
N GLN A 125 8.32 5.55 6.33
CA GLN A 125 8.28 5.49 7.79
C GLN A 125 7.00 6.08 8.36
N SER A 126 6.54 7.23 7.87
CA SER A 126 5.29 7.86 8.33
C SER A 126 4.10 6.91 8.15
N LEU A 127 3.97 6.32 6.96
CA LEU A 127 2.87 5.42 6.65
C LEU A 127 2.94 4.13 7.48
N TRP A 128 4.12 3.52 7.59
CA TRP A 128 4.34 2.33 8.41
C TRP A 128 4.09 2.58 9.90
N GLN A 129 4.62 3.65 10.46
CA GLN A 129 4.43 3.98 11.88
C GLN A 129 2.96 4.14 12.22
N LYS A 130 2.17 4.70 11.32
CA LYS A 130 0.72 4.81 11.51
C LYS A 130 0.05 3.44 11.49
N CYS A 131 0.38 2.57 10.53
CA CYS A 131 -0.10 1.18 10.51
C CYS A 131 0.29 0.43 11.79
N PHE A 132 1.57 0.50 12.16
CA PHE A 132 2.09 -0.20 13.32
C PHE A 132 1.47 0.28 14.63
N SER A 133 1.19 1.59 14.76
CA SER A 133 0.61 2.16 15.98
C SER A 133 -0.70 1.49 16.41
N ILE A 134 -1.47 0.96 15.48
CA ILE A 134 -2.77 0.33 15.73
C ILE A 134 -2.72 -1.20 15.65
N THR A 135 -1.61 -1.76 15.18
CA THR A 135 -1.43 -3.21 14.99
C THR A 135 -0.25 -3.77 15.80
N LYS A 136 0.15 -3.10 16.88
CA LYS A 136 1.34 -3.47 17.69
C LYS A 136 1.37 -4.92 18.15
N ASN A 137 0.20 -5.48 18.44
CA ASN A 137 0.03 -6.84 18.99
C ASN A 137 -0.37 -7.85 17.90
N TYR A 138 -0.17 -7.51 16.63
CA TYR A 138 -0.48 -8.38 15.50
C TYR A 138 0.82 -8.79 14.79
N SER A 139 0.83 -9.99 14.26
CA SER A 139 1.73 -10.34 13.18
C SER A 139 1.26 -9.68 11.89
N HIS A 140 2.19 -9.35 11.01
CA HIS A 140 1.90 -8.63 9.77
C HIS A 140 2.24 -9.50 8.56
N CYS A 141 1.39 -9.42 7.55
CA CYS A 141 1.57 -10.08 6.26
C CYS A 141 1.45 -9.05 5.14
N ILE A 142 2.31 -9.10 4.16
CA ILE A 142 2.23 -8.30 2.94
C ILE A 142 2.66 -9.13 1.75
N GLU A 143 1.97 -8.99 0.62
CA GLU A 143 2.38 -9.57 -0.65
C GLU A 143 2.86 -8.47 -1.58
N LEU A 144 4.07 -8.63 -2.12
CA LEU A 144 4.71 -7.67 -3.02
C LEU A 144 5.22 -8.37 -4.28
N PRO A 145 5.15 -7.72 -5.48
CA PRO A 145 5.90 -8.17 -6.64
C PRO A 145 7.36 -8.44 -6.29
N ALA A 146 7.97 -9.43 -6.92
CA ALA A 146 9.35 -9.86 -6.60
C ALA A 146 10.42 -8.77 -6.82
N ASP A 147 10.14 -7.77 -7.64
CA ASP A 147 10.99 -6.62 -7.94
C ASP A 147 10.51 -5.31 -7.30
N ASN A 148 9.59 -5.38 -6.34
CA ASN A 148 9.02 -4.18 -5.72
C ASN A 148 10.08 -3.41 -4.91
N PRO A 149 10.22 -2.09 -5.12
CA PRO A 149 11.23 -1.27 -4.44
C PRO A 149 11.03 -1.16 -2.92
N LEU A 150 9.86 -1.54 -2.39
CA LEU A 150 9.58 -1.54 -0.95
C LEU A 150 10.09 -2.78 -0.21
N ILE A 151 10.59 -3.80 -0.92
CA ILE A 151 11.07 -5.04 -0.28
C ILE A 151 12.15 -4.75 0.76
N SER A 152 13.19 -3.99 0.40
CA SER A 152 14.28 -3.64 1.31
C SER A 152 13.79 -2.82 2.52
N PHE A 153 12.78 -1.98 2.33
CA PHE A 153 12.15 -1.25 3.44
C PHE A 153 11.49 -2.23 4.41
N PHE A 154 10.68 -3.19 3.94
CA PHE A 154 10.04 -4.17 4.79
C PHE A 154 11.04 -5.13 5.45
N GLU A 155 12.11 -5.52 4.76
CA GLU A 155 13.21 -6.30 5.36
C GLU A 155 13.85 -5.55 6.53
N SER A 156 14.05 -4.23 6.42
CA SER A 156 14.57 -3.38 7.50
C SER A 156 13.64 -3.32 8.72
N LEU A 157 12.36 -3.65 8.54
CA LEU A 157 11.33 -3.74 9.57
C LEU A 157 11.14 -5.18 10.10
N GLU A 158 12.11 -6.08 9.85
CA GLU A 158 12.11 -7.48 10.28
C GLU A 158 11.06 -8.37 9.57
N PHE A 159 10.50 -7.94 8.44
CA PHE A 159 9.75 -8.84 7.58
C PHE A 159 10.68 -9.83 6.91
N LYS A 160 10.22 -11.07 6.78
CA LYS A 160 10.93 -12.16 6.11
C LYS A 160 10.03 -12.79 5.06
N VAL A 161 10.62 -13.22 3.95
CA VAL A 161 9.90 -13.98 2.94
C VAL A 161 9.44 -15.31 3.55
N ALA A 162 8.13 -15.54 3.52
CA ALA A 162 7.52 -16.77 3.99
C ALA A 162 7.29 -17.76 2.85
N GLU A 163 6.82 -17.29 1.70
CA GLU A 163 6.56 -18.08 0.52
C GLU A 163 6.57 -17.25 -0.76
N GLU A 164 6.85 -17.92 -1.89
CA GLU A 164 6.65 -17.35 -3.22
C GLU A 164 5.18 -17.46 -3.60
N SER A 165 4.68 -16.50 -4.37
CA SER A 165 3.28 -16.40 -4.78
C SER A 165 3.15 -15.81 -6.18
N LYS A 166 1.91 -15.65 -6.63
CA LYS A 166 1.57 -14.98 -7.89
C LYS A 166 0.39 -14.04 -7.69
N LEU A 167 0.61 -12.77 -7.95
CA LEU A 167 -0.44 -11.77 -7.94
C LEU A 167 -1.40 -11.96 -9.11
N GLN A 168 -2.68 -12.11 -8.76
CA GLN A 168 -3.76 -12.24 -9.72
C GLN A 168 -4.26 -10.87 -10.18
N PRO A 169 -4.85 -10.73 -11.38
CA PRO A 169 -5.19 -11.80 -12.30
C PRO A 169 -4.11 -12.14 -13.35
N PHE A 170 -2.95 -11.50 -13.30
CA PHE A 170 -1.92 -11.57 -14.36
C PHE A 170 -0.75 -12.50 -14.03
N ASP A 171 -0.86 -13.30 -12.97
CA ASP A 171 0.17 -14.26 -12.55
C ASP A 171 1.58 -13.64 -12.33
N ILE A 172 1.63 -12.39 -11.86
CA ILE A 172 2.90 -11.71 -11.60
C ILE A 172 3.62 -12.37 -10.44
N THR A 173 4.86 -12.76 -10.66
CA THR A 173 5.70 -13.33 -9.59
C THR A 173 5.79 -12.38 -8.41
N SER A 174 5.44 -12.90 -7.25
CA SER A 174 5.38 -12.15 -5.99
C SER A 174 5.95 -12.96 -4.85
N GLN A 175 6.13 -12.30 -3.73
CA GLN A 175 6.52 -12.93 -2.48
C GLN A 175 5.63 -12.45 -1.34
N ILE A 176 5.25 -13.38 -0.49
CA ILE A 176 4.56 -13.09 0.75
C ILE A 176 5.61 -12.92 1.83
N MET A 177 5.64 -11.73 2.41
CA MET A 177 6.53 -11.39 3.51
C MET A 177 5.74 -11.29 4.82
N VAL A 178 6.31 -11.80 5.90
CA VAL A 178 5.70 -11.79 7.23
C VAL A 178 6.61 -11.24 8.28
N ARG A 179 6.04 -10.50 9.23
CA ARG A 179 6.65 -10.10 10.48
C ARG A 179 5.85 -10.71 11.61
N VAL A 180 6.46 -11.67 12.31
CA VAL A 180 5.81 -12.37 13.42
C VAL A 180 6.00 -11.56 14.69
N ASN A 181 4.89 -11.37 15.43
CA ASN A 181 4.91 -10.72 16.75
C ASN A 181 4.95 -11.79 17.83
#